data_09c38df0598afbd917348de838e21331
#
_entry.id   09c38df0598afbd917348de838e21331
#
_cell.length_a   1.000
_cell.length_b   1.000
_cell.length_c   1.000
_cell.angle_alpha   90.00
_cell.angle_beta   90.00
_cell.angle_gamma   90.00
#
_symmetry.space_group_name_H-M   'P 1'
#
loop_
_entity.id
_entity.type
_entity.pdbx_description
1 polymer ?
#
loop_
_entity_poly.entity_id
_entity_poly.type
_entity_poly.pdbx_seq_one_letter_code
_entity_poly.pdbx_strand_id
1 'polypeptide(L)'
;MMDWETLKETVEQYKKETGRTNRFICAHTSVKPTHLSRFLKGDCGMNEHKQKEVLDFVLFDTQAYRRAEEEWTKINNGGHFTNDEERN
;
A
#
# COMPACT_ATOMS: atom_id res chain seq x y z
N MET A 1 -17.59 -3.75 -11.49
CA MET A 1 -17.46 -2.64 -10.55
C MET A 1 -17.14 -3.15 -9.15
N MET A 2 -16.18 -2.54 -8.49
CA MET A 2 -15.81 -2.93 -7.13
C MET A 2 -16.75 -2.26 -6.13
N ASP A 3 -17.19 -3.01 -5.12
CA ASP A 3 -18.03 -2.38 -4.12
C ASP A 3 -17.15 -1.66 -3.07
N TRP A 4 -17.81 -0.79 -2.32
CA TRP A 4 -17.12 0.06 -1.33
C TRP A 4 -16.40 -0.75 -0.28
N GLU A 5 -17.03 -1.82 0.20
CA GLU A 5 -16.44 -2.64 1.26
C GLU A 5 -15.14 -3.30 0.81
N THR A 6 -15.13 -3.82 -0.41
CA THR A 6 -13.94 -4.48 -0.94
C THR A 6 -12.79 -3.49 -1.07
N LEU A 7 -13.07 -2.31 -1.60
CA LEU A 7 -12.04 -1.29 -1.76
C LEU A 7 -11.55 -0.82 -0.39
N LYS A 8 -12.46 -0.60 0.54
CA LYS A 8 -12.09 -0.20 1.89
C LYS A 8 -11.18 -1.22 2.55
N GLU A 9 -11.54 -2.50 2.46
CA GLU A 9 -10.74 -3.57 3.07
C GLU A 9 -9.35 -3.65 2.42
N THR A 10 -9.31 -3.52 1.11
CA THR A 10 -8.04 -3.55 0.39
C THR A 10 -7.12 -2.42 0.85
N VAL A 11 -7.66 -1.21 0.96
CA VAL A 11 -6.87 -0.06 1.39
C VAL A 11 -6.43 -0.21 2.84
N GLU A 12 -7.32 -0.67 3.71
CA GLU A 12 -6.97 -0.83 5.11
C GLU A 12 -5.92 -1.92 5.32
N GLN A 13 -6.03 -3.01 4.57
CA GLN A 13 -5.03 -4.06 4.64
C GLN A 13 -3.67 -3.55 4.16
N TYR A 14 -3.67 -2.78 3.08
CA TYR A 14 -2.46 -2.18 2.56
C TYR A 14 -1.80 -1.26 3.59
N LYS A 15 -2.60 -0.41 4.24
CA LYS A 15 -2.06 0.50 5.26
C LYS A 15 -1.47 -0.28 6.44
N LYS A 16 -2.12 -1.35 6.82
CA LYS A 16 -1.67 -2.18 7.92
C LYS A 16 -0.37 -2.92 7.56
N GLU A 17 -0.29 -3.43 6.36
CA GLU A 17 0.86 -4.21 5.91
C GLU A 17 2.09 -3.34 5.68
N THR A 18 1.90 -2.16 5.08
CA THR A 18 3.02 -1.32 4.65
C THR A 18 3.30 -0.14 5.58
N GLY A 19 2.37 0.19 6.46
CA GLY A 19 2.49 1.39 7.30
C GLY A 19 2.24 2.69 6.57
N ARG A 20 1.79 2.62 5.31
CA ARG A 20 1.49 3.84 4.55
C ARG A 20 0.26 4.53 5.09
N THR A 21 0.16 5.83 4.83
CA THR A 21 -0.95 6.65 5.31
C THR A 21 -1.86 7.06 4.15
N ASN A 22 -3.03 7.59 4.48
CA ASN A 22 -3.92 8.15 3.45
C ASN A 22 -3.21 9.25 2.67
N ARG A 23 -2.40 10.06 3.35
CA ARG A 23 -1.65 11.13 2.71
C ARG A 23 -0.69 10.57 1.65
N PHE A 24 -0.03 9.46 1.97
CA PHE A 24 0.88 8.83 1.02
C PHE A 24 0.14 8.37 -0.23
N ILE A 25 -1.01 7.72 -0.04
CA ILE A 25 -1.83 7.26 -1.17
C ILE A 25 -2.24 8.46 -2.02
N CYS A 26 -2.68 9.53 -1.38
CA CYS A 26 -3.19 10.69 -2.10
C CYS A 26 -2.08 11.46 -2.80
N ALA A 27 -0.85 11.36 -2.32
CA ALA A 27 0.28 11.99 -3.00
C ALA A 27 0.55 11.35 -4.36
N HIS A 28 0.08 10.13 -4.57
CA HIS A 28 0.30 9.39 -5.82
C HIS A 28 -0.98 9.22 -6.63
N THR A 29 -2.06 9.84 -6.20
CA THR A 29 -3.34 9.79 -6.90
C THR A 29 -3.91 11.19 -6.96
N SER A 30 -5.04 11.36 -7.65
CA SER A 30 -5.68 12.67 -7.71
C SER A 30 -6.69 12.88 -6.58
N VAL A 31 -6.72 11.99 -5.61
CA VAL A 31 -7.67 12.04 -4.49
C VAL A 31 -7.09 12.85 -3.35
N LYS A 32 -7.91 13.69 -2.71
CA LYS A 32 -7.45 14.46 -1.55
C LYS A 32 -7.52 13.63 -0.28
N PRO A 33 -6.60 13.84 0.67
CA PRO A 33 -6.59 13.05 1.90
C PRO A 33 -7.90 13.12 2.69
N THR A 34 -8.51 14.30 2.76
CA THR A 34 -9.77 14.47 3.46
C THR A 34 -10.86 13.65 2.78
N HIS A 35 -10.90 13.68 1.44
CA HIS A 35 -11.89 12.94 0.69
C HIS A 35 -11.71 11.42 0.90
N LEU A 36 -10.48 10.95 0.81
CA LEU A 36 -10.22 9.52 1.00
C LEU A 36 -10.60 9.07 2.41
N SER A 37 -10.26 9.87 3.42
CA SER A 37 -10.60 9.54 4.79
C SER A 37 -12.10 9.41 4.99
N ARG A 38 -12.86 10.36 4.45
CA ARG A 38 -14.32 10.34 4.58
C ARG A 38 -14.94 9.21 3.78
N PHE A 39 -14.38 8.93 2.60
CA PHE A 39 -14.85 7.81 1.80
C PHE A 39 -14.68 6.47 2.53
N LEU A 40 -13.52 6.28 3.15
CA LEU A 40 -13.25 5.03 3.87
C LEU A 40 -14.13 4.86 5.10
N LYS A 41 -14.61 5.96 5.67
CA LYS A 41 -15.56 5.90 6.78
C LYS A 41 -16.99 5.70 6.33
N GLY A 42 -17.24 5.81 5.03
CA GLY A 42 -18.59 5.70 4.51
C GLY A 42 -19.37 6.98 4.55
N ASP A 43 -18.71 8.12 4.82
CA ASP A 43 -19.37 9.41 4.95
C ASP A 43 -19.66 10.07 3.61
N CYS A 44 -18.93 9.70 2.56
CA CYS A 44 -19.17 10.26 1.24
C CYS A 44 -18.77 9.25 0.17
N GLY A 45 -19.24 9.47 -1.06
CA GLY A 45 -18.89 8.61 -2.18
C GLY A 45 -17.65 9.10 -2.89
N MET A 46 -17.22 8.31 -3.87
CA MET A 46 -16.10 8.66 -4.72
C MET A 46 -16.41 8.11 -6.09
N ASN A 47 -16.11 8.88 -7.16
CA ASN A 47 -16.45 8.40 -8.48
C ASN A 47 -15.57 7.19 -8.85
N GLU A 48 -16.06 6.43 -9.84
CA GLU A 48 -15.42 5.17 -10.23
C GLU A 48 -13.98 5.36 -10.67
N HIS A 49 -13.72 6.44 -11.39
CA HIS A 49 -12.39 6.70 -11.90
C HIS A 49 -11.39 6.88 -10.76
N LYS A 50 -11.78 7.63 -9.74
CA LYS A 50 -10.91 7.83 -8.58
C LYS A 50 -10.77 6.59 -7.74
N GLN A 51 -11.85 5.80 -7.62
CA GLN A 51 -11.76 4.52 -6.92
C GLN A 51 -10.76 3.60 -7.59
N LYS A 52 -10.80 3.55 -8.93
CA LYS A 52 -9.86 2.73 -9.67
C LYS A 52 -8.44 3.23 -9.49
N GLU A 53 -8.25 4.52 -9.48
CA GLU A 53 -6.94 5.12 -9.29
C GLU A 53 -6.33 4.72 -7.95
N VAL A 54 -7.12 4.79 -6.89
CA VAL A 54 -6.68 4.39 -5.55
C VAL A 54 -6.34 2.91 -5.54
N LEU A 55 -7.23 2.09 -6.09
CA LEU A 55 -7.01 0.64 -6.12
C LEU A 55 -5.75 0.28 -6.89
N ASP A 56 -5.58 0.85 -8.08
CA ASP A 56 -4.43 0.54 -8.91
C ASP A 56 -3.13 0.90 -8.19
N PHE A 57 -3.10 2.05 -7.55
CA PHE A 57 -1.91 2.45 -6.81
C PHE A 57 -1.65 1.52 -5.63
N VAL A 58 -2.69 1.21 -4.86
CA VAL A 58 -2.56 0.36 -3.68
C VAL A 58 -2.03 -1.01 -4.06
N LEU A 59 -2.57 -1.60 -5.13
CA LEU A 59 -2.11 -2.91 -5.57
C LEU A 59 -0.67 -2.86 -6.07
N PHE A 60 -0.34 -1.82 -6.82
CA PHE A 60 1.01 -1.64 -7.32
C PHE A 60 2.02 -1.52 -6.17
N ASP A 61 1.72 -0.65 -5.21
CA ASP A 61 2.65 -0.39 -4.12
C ASP A 61 2.75 -1.59 -3.18
N THR A 62 1.66 -2.33 -3.00
CA THR A 62 1.70 -3.54 -2.20
C THR A 62 2.69 -4.55 -2.78
N GLN A 63 2.64 -4.75 -4.09
CA GLN A 63 3.56 -5.67 -4.74
C GLN A 63 5.00 -5.19 -4.66
N ALA A 64 5.21 -3.89 -4.85
CA ALA A 64 6.55 -3.32 -4.75
C ALA A 64 7.11 -3.49 -3.34
N TYR A 65 6.28 -3.26 -2.34
CA TYR A 65 6.69 -3.40 -0.94
C TYR A 65 7.05 -4.84 -0.61
N ARG A 66 6.22 -5.79 -1.05
CA ARG A 66 6.49 -7.20 -0.79
C ARG A 66 7.75 -7.68 -1.48
N ARG A 67 7.99 -7.20 -2.70
CA ARG A 67 9.19 -7.56 -3.44
C ARG A 67 10.44 -7.03 -2.74
N ALA A 68 10.38 -5.78 -2.29
CA ALA A 68 11.51 -5.18 -1.59
C ALA A 68 11.80 -5.92 -0.30
N GLU A 69 10.76 -6.31 0.43
CA GLU A 69 10.92 -7.08 1.67
C GLU A 69 11.53 -8.44 1.40
N GLU A 70 11.10 -9.08 0.32
CA GLU A 70 11.62 -10.38 -0.06
C GLU A 70 13.11 -10.32 -0.37
N GLU A 71 13.51 -9.30 -1.12
CA GLU A 71 14.94 -9.11 -1.44
C GLU A 71 15.77 -8.79 -0.21
N TRP A 72 15.21 -7.96 0.66
CA TRP A 72 15.87 -7.63 1.92
C TRP A 72 16.10 -8.87 2.76
N THR A 73 15.11 -9.75 2.82
CA THR A 73 15.23 -11.00 3.56
C THR A 73 16.30 -11.90 2.97
N LYS A 74 16.38 -11.99 1.66
CA LYS A 74 17.42 -12.77 0.99
C LYS A 74 18.82 -12.26 1.32
N ILE A 75 18.99 -10.94 1.28
CA ILE A 75 20.27 -10.33 1.57
C ILE A 75 20.70 -10.60 3.01
N ASN A 76 19.75 -10.56 3.93
CA ASN A 76 20.06 -10.68 5.36
C ASN A 76 20.09 -12.12 5.88
N ASN A 77 19.43 -13.04 5.22
CA ASN A 77 19.34 -14.42 5.70
C ASN A 77 20.06 -15.41 4.80
N GLY A 78 20.28 -15.06 3.57
CA GLY A 78 20.91 -15.97 2.63
C GLY A 78 22.34 -15.61 2.34
N GLY A 79 22.76 -14.54 2.81
CA GLY A 79 24.02 -14.01 2.47
C GLY A 79 25.20 -14.49 3.32
N HIS A 80 24.87 -14.34 3.27
CA HIS A 80 25.69 -13.95 3.56
C HIS A 80 26.32 -13.31 3.79
N PHE A 81 26.37 -13.03 4.00
CA PHE A 81 27.00 -12.32 4.23
C PHE A 81 27.46 -12.24 4.91
N THR A 82 27.64 -12.95 5.02
CA THR A 82 28.11 -12.72 5.59
C THR A 82 28.51 -12.50 6.21
N ASN A 83 28.47 -12.87 6.36
CA ASN A 83 29.13 -12.52 6.80
C ASN A 83 29.34 -12.17 7.24
N ASP A 84 29.19 -12.46 7.54
CA ASP A 84 29.76 -12.01 7.86
C ASP A 84 29.92 -11.61 8.16
N GLU A 85 29.78 -11.83 8.35
CA GLU A 85 30.27 -11.37 8.49
C GLU A 85 30.29 -10.89 8.65
N GLU A 86 30.06 -11.31 8.78
CA GLU A 86 30.33 -10.85 8.82
C GLU A 86 30.19 -10.36 9.01
N ARG A 87 29.97 -10.81 9.32
CA ARG A 87 30.12 -10.42 9.43
C ARG A 87 30.17 -9.91 9.61
N ASN A 88 30.07 -10.44 9.91
CA ASN A 88 30.38 -10.08 9.98
C ASN A 88 30.45 -9.81 10.02
#